data_87e50312aff47efcb7b6fd79d0644374
#
_entry.id   87e50312aff47efcb7b6fd79d0644374
#
_cell.length_a   1.000
_cell.length_b   1.000
_cell.length_c   1.000
_cell.angle_alpha   90.00
_cell.angle_beta   90.00
_cell.angle_gamma   90.00
#
_symmetry.space_group_name_H-M   'P 1'
#
loop_
_entity.id
_entity.type
_entity.pdbx_description
1 polymer ?
#
loop_
_entity_poly.entity_id
_entity_poly.type
_entity_poly.pdbx_seq_one_letter_code
_entity_poly.pdbx_strand_id
1 'polypeptide(L)'
;MATADPTTRVLSGAAAGARAPRVALVHDWLTGMRGGERCLEVFCELFPDAPLYTLLHVPGSVSAPIERRRIVTSFVQRLPRAASQYRRYLPLFPAAVGGFDLSGYDLVISLSHCVAKAVRRPPGALHLSYCFSPMRYLWDLYDDYFGARAGLLVRSLMPPVAAALRAWDRRTDDVDAFVAISHHIADRIRRVYGRSADVIHPPVDVARFSPAARVEDFYLVVSALVPYKRVDLAVAAATRLGRRLLVVGTGPEARRLAAVAGPTVEFLGGRSDAEVAHLYARCRAVLFPAVEDYGIVPLEAAAAGRPTIALARGGALETMTGLEQTAAPPTAVFFGEQTAGALADAIGRFEAEARRFEPAALRARAQQFDRPIFRRRVAEYVDGRWAEFLARRAC
;
A
#
# COMPACT_ATOMS: atom_id res chain seq x y z
N MET A 1 -10.49 35.05 -11.75
CA MET A 1 -10.05 35.09 -10.34
C MET A 1 -9.74 33.68 -9.93
N ALA A 2 -8.45 33.34 -9.84
CA ALA A 2 -8.01 32.03 -9.37
C ALA A 2 -8.28 31.96 -7.86
N THR A 3 -9.17 31.07 -7.45
CA THR A 3 -9.39 30.76 -6.04
C THR A 3 -8.12 30.10 -5.52
N ALA A 4 -7.42 30.79 -4.60
CA ALA A 4 -6.28 30.23 -3.91
C ALA A 4 -6.69 28.89 -3.27
N ASP A 5 -5.96 27.82 -3.59
CA ASP A 5 -6.12 26.49 -3.00
C ASP A 5 -5.90 26.60 -1.48
N PRO A 6 -6.90 26.31 -0.62
CA PRO A 6 -6.77 26.46 0.83
C PRO A 6 -5.80 25.47 1.48
N THR A 7 -5.13 24.60 0.69
CA THR A 7 -4.27 23.52 1.16
C THR A 7 -2.78 23.88 1.27
N THR A 8 -2.41 25.17 1.17
CA THR A 8 -0.99 25.54 0.99
C THR A 8 -0.20 25.69 2.30
N ARG A 9 -0.79 25.54 3.49
CA ARG A 9 -0.03 25.58 4.76
C ARG A 9 -0.56 24.55 5.77
N VAL A 10 -0.02 23.34 5.74
CA VAL A 10 -0.05 22.42 6.88
C VAL A 10 0.77 23.07 8.02
N LEU A 11 0.26 23.00 9.26
CA LEU A 11 0.90 23.56 10.45
C LEU A 11 0.88 25.11 10.56
N SER A 12 0.03 25.79 9.77
CA SER A 12 -0.14 27.24 9.89
C SER A 12 -1.11 27.67 10.99
N GLY A 13 -1.87 26.73 11.59
CA GLY A 13 -2.79 26.97 12.71
C GLY A 13 -2.14 26.93 14.10
N ALA A 14 -0.80 26.87 14.20
CA ALA A 14 -0.13 27.11 15.47
C ALA A 14 -0.53 28.49 15.98
N ALA A 15 -0.98 28.56 17.25
CA ALA A 15 -1.39 29.78 17.92
C ALA A 15 -0.51 30.96 17.51
N ALA A 16 -1.11 32.11 17.23
CA ALA A 16 -0.41 33.29 16.72
C ALA A 16 0.86 33.54 17.56
N GLY A 17 2.04 33.32 16.96
CA GLY A 17 3.35 33.44 17.60
C GLY A 17 4.19 32.17 17.72
N ALA A 18 3.65 30.96 17.48
CA ALA A 18 4.45 29.72 17.53
C ALA A 18 5.17 29.49 16.19
N ARG A 19 6.47 29.19 16.26
CA ARG A 19 7.27 28.80 15.09
C ARG A 19 6.73 27.52 14.48
N ALA A 20 6.63 27.46 13.14
CA ALA A 20 6.31 26.23 12.42
C ALA A 20 7.33 25.11 12.77
N PRO A 21 6.86 23.86 13.02
CA PRO A 21 7.77 22.77 13.38
C PRO A 21 8.73 22.42 12.25
N ARG A 22 9.94 22.05 12.61
CA ARG A 22 10.89 21.42 11.68
C ARG A 22 10.50 19.96 11.52
N VAL A 23 10.11 19.57 10.30
CA VAL A 23 9.61 18.25 9.97
C VAL A 23 10.70 17.39 9.35
N ALA A 24 10.77 16.11 9.75
CA ALA A 24 11.53 15.07 9.06
C ALA A 24 10.59 13.96 8.59
N LEU A 25 10.74 13.54 7.33
CA LEU A 25 10.07 12.37 6.78
C LEU A 25 11.01 11.16 6.84
N VAL A 26 10.45 9.99 7.15
CA VAL A 26 11.21 8.73 7.18
C VAL A 26 10.47 7.68 6.36
N HIS A 27 11.17 6.98 5.47
CA HIS A 27 10.60 5.90 4.66
C HIS A 27 11.55 4.70 4.63
N ASP A 28 11.03 3.49 4.46
CA ASP A 28 11.86 2.28 4.57
C ASP A 28 12.96 2.23 3.49
N TRP A 29 12.61 2.33 2.21
CA TRP A 29 13.56 2.37 1.08
C TRP A 29 12.93 2.97 -0.17
N LEU A 30 13.77 3.48 -1.07
CA LEU A 30 13.38 4.09 -2.34
C LEU A 30 13.98 3.29 -3.51
N THR A 31 13.26 2.31 -4.03
CA THR A 31 13.72 1.38 -5.08
C THR A 31 12.71 1.24 -6.23
N GLY A 32 11.75 2.13 -6.33
CA GLY A 32 10.70 2.15 -7.36
C GLY A 32 9.39 2.70 -6.82
N MET A 33 8.55 3.20 -7.71
CA MET A 33 7.22 3.70 -7.37
C MET A 33 6.24 2.55 -7.15
N ARG A 34 5.70 2.45 -5.95
CA ARG A 34 4.64 1.52 -5.52
C ARG A 34 3.61 2.27 -4.69
N GLY A 35 2.65 1.56 -4.09
CA GLY A 35 1.61 2.18 -3.27
C GLY A 35 2.15 3.02 -2.10
N GLY A 36 3.21 2.58 -1.45
CA GLY A 36 3.87 3.32 -0.36
C GLY A 36 4.49 4.63 -0.82
N GLU A 37 5.22 4.60 -1.92
CA GLU A 37 5.88 5.77 -2.50
C GLU A 37 4.86 6.76 -3.09
N ARG A 38 3.70 6.30 -3.57
CA ARG A 38 2.59 7.20 -3.96
C ARG A 38 1.99 7.96 -2.76
N CYS A 39 1.91 7.32 -1.60
CA CYS A 39 1.56 8.02 -0.36
C CYS A 39 2.66 9.02 0.04
N LEU A 40 3.93 8.56 0.04
CA LEU A 40 5.09 9.41 0.37
C LEU A 40 5.14 10.67 -0.49
N GLU A 41 4.80 10.58 -1.76
CA GLU A 41 4.74 11.71 -2.69
C GLU A 41 3.82 12.82 -2.15
N VAL A 42 2.65 12.46 -1.61
CA VAL A 42 1.72 13.44 -1.00
C VAL A 42 2.32 14.05 0.26
N PHE A 43 3.01 13.27 1.09
CA PHE A 43 3.72 13.82 2.25
C PHE A 43 4.86 14.77 1.83
N CYS A 44 5.59 14.44 0.77
CA CYS A 44 6.60 15.34 0.21
C CYS A 44 6.01 16.66 -0.29
N GLU A 45 4.79 16.65 -0.83
CA GLU A 45 4.08 17.87 -1.26
C GLU A 45 3.56 18.69 -0.08
N LEU A 46 3.07 18.02 0.98
CA LEU A 46 2.59 18.69 2.20
C LEU A 46 3.73 19.33 3.00
N PHE A 47 4.91 18.72 2.98
CA PHE A 47 6.10 19.14 3.73
C PHE A 47 7.29 19.38 2.78
N PRO A 48 7.24 20.44 1.96
CA PRO A 48 8.22 20.65 0.88
C PRO A 48 9.67 20.86 1.37
N ASP A 49 9.86 21.34 2.59
CA ASP A 49 11.18 21.60 3.17
C ASP A 49 11.71 20.44 4.02
N ALA A 50 10.90 19.40 4.24
CA ALA A 50 11.29 18.26 5.05
C ALA A 50 12.32 17.38 4.33
N PRO A 51 13.47 17.06 4.96
CA PRO A 51 14.38 16.04 4.45
C PRO A 51 13.74 14.66 4.58
N LEU A 52 14.15 13.75 3.71
CA LEU A 52 13.66 12.37 3.65
C LEU A 52 14.76 11.40 4.06
N TYR A 53 14.58 10.74 5.18
CA TYR A 53 15.46 9.69 5.69
C TYR A 53 15.00 8.33 5.18
N THR A 54 15.93 7.50 4.72
CA THR A 54 15.61 6.18 4.17
C THR A 54 16.79 5.21 4.32
N LEU A 55 16.52 3.90 4.39
CA LEU A 55 17.60 2.91 4.46
C LEU A 55 18.51 2.99 3.24
N LEU A 56 17.91 3.09 2.05
CA LEU A 56 18.63 3.20 0.78
C LEU A 56 17.77 3.89 -0.28
N HIS A 57 18.44 4.47 -1.26
CA HIS A 57 17.83 5.12 -2.41
C HIS A 57 18.53 4.70 -3.70
N VAL A 58 17.76 4.34 -4.71
CA VAL A 58 18.23 4.12 -6.08
C VAL A 58 17.85 5.35 -6.89
N PRO A 59 18.79 6.20 -7.27
CA PRO A 59 18.50 7.45 -8.00
C PRO A 59 17.71 7.20 -9.29
N GLY A 60 16.71 8.02 -9.53
CA GLY A 60 15.82 7.91 -10.70
C GLY A 60 14.75 6.83 -10.60
N SER A 61 14.66 6.12 -9.47
CA SER A 61 13.67 5.06 -9.29
C SER A 61 12.32 5.54 -8.77
N VAL A 62 12.24 6.76 -8.26
CA VAL A 62 11.01 7.34 -7.68
C VAL A 62 10.62 8.63 -8.40
N SER A 63 9.45 9.17 -8.07
CA SER A 63 8.91 10.34 -8.76
C SER A 63 9.68 11.62 -8.44
N ALA A 64 9.58 12.62 -9.34
CA ALA A 64 10.25 13.90 -9.20
C ALA A 64 9.95 14.65 -7.88
N PRO A 65 8.73 14.63 -7.30
CA PRO A 65 8.49 15.21 -5.98
C PRO A 65 9.33 14.57 -4.87
N ILE A 66 9.60 13.27 -4.94
CA ILE A 66 10.44 12.54 -3.97
C ILE A 66 11.93 12.80 -4.28
N GLU A 67 12.37 12.66 -5.55
CA GLU A 67 13.77 12.85 -5.96
C GLU A 67 14.31 14.24 -5.60
N ARG A 68 13.47 15.27 -5.66
CA ARG A 68 13.87 16.65 -5.30
C ARG A 68 14.07 16.88 -3.80
N ARG A 69 13.79 15.89 -2.94
CA ARG A 69 14.04 16.01 -1.50
C ARG A 69 15.53 15.89 -1.17
N ARG A 70 15.93 16.51 -0.07
CA ARG A 70 17.20 16.15 0.55
C ARG A 70 17.06 14.74 1.11
N ILE A 71 17.56 13.74 0.38
CA ILE A 71 17.51 12.33 0.77
C ILE A 71 18.74 12.00 1.60
N VAL A 72 18.52 11.46 2.81
CA VAL A 72 19.56 11.01 3.75
C VAL A 72 19.45 9.50 3.87
N THR A 73 20.48 8.77 3.43
CA THR A 73 20.51 7.31 3.45
C THR A 73 21.29 6.76 4.65
N SER A 74 20.93 5.54 5.08
CA SER A 74 21.68 4.82 6.12
C SER A 74 22.98 4.21 5.57
N PHE A 75 23.77 3.56 6.47
CA PHE A 75 24.96 2.81 6.04
C PHE A 75 24.62 1.63 5.11
N VAL A 76 23.38 1.12 5.10
CA VAL A 76 22.94 0.05 4.20
C VAL A 76 23.12 0.42 2.74
N GLN A 77 23.01 1.72 2.39
CA GLN A 77 23.31 2.25 1.06
C GLN A 77 24.68 1.83 0.51
N ARG A 78 25.66 1.70 1.39
CA ARG A 78 27.07 1.42 1.04
C ARG A 78 27.40 -0.08 0.98
N LEU A 79 26.47 -0.95 1.36
CA LEU A 79 26.68 -2.40 1.37
C LEU A 79 26.70 -2.97 -0.06
N PRO A 80 27.44 -4.06 -0.31
CA PRO A 80 27.51 -4.67 -1.64
C PRO A 80 26.13 -5.01 -2.20
N ARG A 81 25.86 -4.63 -3.45
CA ARG A 81 24.58 -4.89 -4.15
C ARG A 81 23.34 -4.44 -3.37
N ALA A 82 23.45 -3.41 -2.52
CA ALA A 82 22.34 -2.91 -1.73
C ALA A 82 21.11 -2.59 -2.61
N ALA A 83 21.30 -1.91 -3.75
CA ALA A 83 20.22 -1.54 -4.66
C ALA A 83 19.33 -2.74 -5.11
N SER A 84 19.90 -3.92 -5.28
CA SER A 84 19.17 -5.10 -5.77
C SER A 84 18.93 -6.18 -4.70
N GLN A 85 19.73 -6.21 -3.64
CA GLN A 85 19.74 -7.29 -2.64
C GLN A 85 19.57 -6.81 -1.20
N TYR A 86 19.11 -5.57 -0.97
CA TYR A 86 18.97 -4.97 0.37
C TYR A 86 18.21 -5.85 1.37
N ARG A 87 17.24 -6.66 0.91
CA ARG A 87 16.47 -7.55 1.79
C ARG A 87 17.33 -8.59 2.52
N ARG A 88 18.51 -8.92 1.98
CA ARG A 88 19.48 -9.81 2.67
C ARG A 88 20.10 -9.16 3.91
N TYR A 89 20.03 -7.83 4.00
CA TYR A 89 20.54 -7.05 5.12
C TYR A 89 19.47 -6.79 6.18
N LEU A 90 18.32 -7.46 6.12
CA LEU A 90 17.23 -7.32 7.09
C LEU A 90 17.70 -7.36 8.57
N PRO A 91 18.63 -8.23 9.00
CA PRO A 91 19.13 -8.22 10.38
C PRO A 91 19.85 -6.94 10.79
N LEU A 92 20.35 -6.15 9.82
CA LEU A 92 21.06 -4.89 10.08
C LEU A 92 20.11 -3.67 10.09
N PHE A 93 18.89 -3.82 9.66
CA PHE A 93 17.92 -2.72 9.55
C PHE A 93 17.62 -2.03 10.89
N PRO A 94 17.52 -2.75 12.04
CA PRO A 94 17.40 -2.11 13.34
C PRO A 94 18.49 -1.10 13.64
N ALA A 95 19.75 -1.47 13.40
CA ALA A 95 20.89 -0.59 13.60
C ALA A 95 20.90 0.57 12.60
N ALA A 96 20.50 0.30 11.35
CA ALA A 96 20.49 1.29 10.30
C ALA A 96 19.45 2.41 10.56
N VAL A 97 18.23 2.03 10.95
CA VAL A 97 17.16 3.00 11.25
C VAL A 97 17.42 3.75 12.55
N GLY A 98 17.98 3.06 13.56
CA GLY A 98 18.34 3.67 14.84
C GLY A 98 19.56 4.60 14.78
N GLY A 99 20.32 4.57 13.68
CA GLY A 99 21.48 5.42 13.45
C GLY A 99 21.16 6.76 12.77
N PHE A 100 19.91 7.04 12.44
CA PHE A 100 19.54 8.35 11.92
C PHE A 100 19.60 9.43 12.99
N ASP A 101 20.32 10.50 12.72
CA ASP A 101 20.28 11.70 13.54
C ASP A 101 19.08 12.56 13.16
N LEU A 102 18.08 12.53 14.00
CA LEU A 102 16.88 13.36 13.89
C LEU A 102 16.90 14.51 14.91
N SER A 103 18.03 14.78 15.56
CA SER A 103 18.17 15.89 16.48
C SER A 103 17.82 17.22 15.79
N GLY A 104 17.05 18.04 16.45
CA GLY A 104 16.65 19.32 15.89
C GLY A 104 15.37 19.28 15.06
N TYR A 105 14.68 18.16 14.89
CA TYR A 105 13.32 18.13 14.35
C TYR A 105 12.28 18.11 15.47
N ASP A 106 11.18 18.81 15.23
CA ASP A 106 10.08 18.95 16.18
C ASP A 106 8.95 17.94 15.87
N LEU A 107 8.85 17.53 14.61
CA LEU A 107 7.87 16.56 14.11
C LEU A 107 8.58 15.54 13.21
N VAL A 108 8.44 14.27 13.55
CA VAL A 108 8.90 13.13 12.74
C VAL A 108 7.68 12.41 12.19
N ILE A 109 7.64 12.18 10.88
CA ILE A 109 6.58 11.41 10.23
C ILE A 109 7.23 10.22 9.53
N SER A 110 6.96 9.01 10.02
CA SER A 110 7.44 7.79 9.39
C SER A 110 6.34 7.13 8.55
N LEU A 111 6.67 6.76 7.30
CA LEU A 111 5.85 5.95 6.42
C LEU A 111 6.46 4.56 6.37
N SER A 112 5.84 3.60 7.09
CA SER A 112 6.50 2.34 7.42
C SER A 112 5.72 1.12 6.96
N HIS A 113 6.41 0.20 6.30
CA HIS A 113 5.98 -1.17 6.04
C HIS A 113 7.02 -2.19 6.55
N CYS A 114 8.11 -1.69 7.15
CA CYS A 114 9.18 -2.50 7.71
C CYS A 114 9.74 -1.86 9.00
N VAL A 115 10.72 -0.97 8.90
CA VAL A 115 11.48 -0.47 10.07
C VAL A 115 11.40 1.04 10.29
N ALA A 116 10.90 1.81 9.33
CA ALA A 116 10.90 3.28 9.42
C ALA A 116 10.22 3.83 10.69
N LYS A 117 9.20 3.13 11.23
CA LYS A 117 8.53 3.48 12.50
C LYS A 117 9.46 3.45 13.72
N ALA A 118 10.58 2.75 13.61
CA ALA A 118 11.49 2.54 14.74
C ALA A 118 12.69 3.50 14.75
N VAL A 119 12.59 4.62 14.06
CA VAL A 119 13.54 5.74 14.23
C VAL A 119 13.47 6.25 15.66
N ARG A 120 14.61 6.66 16.20
CA ARG A 120 14.67 7.27 17.52
C ARG A 120 14.09 8.67 17.47
N ARG A 121 13.01 8.87 18.19
CA ARG A 121 12.37 10.18 18.32
C ARG A 121 13.25 11.12 19.15
N PRO A 122 13.56 12.35 18.68
CA PRO A 122 14.25 13.33 19.50
C PRO A 122 13.46 13.66 20.78
N PRO A 123 14.12 13.91 21.91
CA PRO A 123 13.42 14.40 23.09
C PRO A 123 12.60 15.64 22.78
N GLY A 124 11.33 15.62 23.16
CA GLY A 124 10.42 16.76 22.93
C GLY A 124 9.90 16.91 21.50
N ALA A 125 10.12 15.94 20.61
CA ALA A 125 9.48 15.88 19.30
C ALA A 125 8.22 15.00 19.31
N LEU A 126 7.30 15.25 18.38
CA LEU A 126 6.16 14.38 18.08
C LEU A 126 6.55 13.38 16.98
N HIS A 127 6.20 12.10 17.14
CA HIS A 127 6.39 11.08 16.10
C HIS A 127 5.05 10.46 15.68
N LEU A 128 4.65 10.70 14.45
CA LEU A 128 3.48 10.11 13.82
C LEU A 128 3.94 9.01 12.84
N SER A 129 3.37 7.80 12.95
CA SER A 129 3.72 6.69 12.07
C SER A 129 2.54 6.31 11.17
N TYR A 130 2.63 6.65 9.87
CA TYR A 130 1.73 6.13 8.85
C TYR A 130 2.16 4.71 8.48
N CYS A 131 1.45 3.74 9.02
CA CYS A 131 1.81 2.33 8.97
C CYS A 131 1.06 1.60 7.85
N PHE A 132 1.80 1.22 6.81
CA PHE A 132 1.26 0.37 5.74
C PHE A 132 0.99 -1.04 6.23
N SER A 133 1.84 -1.55 7.10
CA SER A 133 1.71 -2.84 7.78
C SER A 133 2.81 -2.97 8.83
N PRO A 134 2.57 -3.64 9.96
CA PRO A 134 3.64 -4.31 10.72
C PRO A 134 4.47 -5.18 9.80
N MET A 135 5.74 -5.40 10.14
CA MET A 135 6.72 -6.07 9.28
C MET A 135 6.22 -7.44 8.78
N ARG A 136 5.63 -7.48 7.56
CA ARG A 136 4.94 -8.67 7.00
C ARG A 136 5.82 -9.91 6.95
N TYR A 137 7.13 -9.75 6.68
CA TYR A 137 8.09 -10.86 6.62
C TYR A 137 8.21 -11.63 7.92
N LEU A 138 7.90 -11.01 9.05
CA LEU A 138 8.03 -11.61 10.38
C LEU A 138 6.69 -12.10 10.93
N TRP A 139 5.57 -11.43 10.59
CA TRP A 139 4.28 -11.68 11.26
C TRP A 139 3.32 -12.51 10.43
N ASP A 140 3.07 -12.12 9.18
CA ASP A 140 2.00 -12.75 8.40
C ASP A 140 2.50 -13.64 7.26
N LEU A 141 3.67 -13.32 6.70
CA LEU A 141 4.22 -13.98 5.52
C LEU A 141 5.54 -14.72 5.82
N TYR A 142 5.77 -15.05 7.09
CA TYR A 142 7.02 -15.71 7.48
C TYR A 142 7.24 -17.02 6.71
N ASP A 143 6.21 -17.85 6.62
CA ASP A 143 6.30 -19.15 5.94
C ASP A 143 6.43 -19.00 4.42
N ASP A 144 5.86 -17.95 3.82
CA ASP A 144 6.01 -17.64 2.40
C ASP A 144 7.46 -17.27 2.03
N TYR A 145 8.17 -16.58 2.94
CA TYR A 145 9.55 -16.11 2.70
C TYR A 145 10.62 -17.07 3.21
N PHE A 146 10.40 -17.73 4.34
CA PHE A 146 11.41 -18.49 5.08
C PHE A 146 10.98 -19.93 5.39
N GLY A 147 9.80 -20.36 4.93
CA GLY A 147 9.26 -21.69 5.15
C GLY A 147 9.84 -22.76 4.20
N ALA A 148 9.03 -23.75 3.83
CA ALA A 148 9.45 -24.97 3.12
C ALA A 148 10.18 -24.73 1.79
N ARG A 149 9.94 -23.57 1.13
CA ARG A 149 10.59 -23.22 -0.14
C ARG A 149 11.96 -22.55 0.02
N ALA A 150 12.33 -22.15 1.23
CA ALA A 150 13.64 -21.60 1.52
C ALA A 150 14.70 -22.71 1.65
N GLY A 151 15.96 -22.39 1.30
CA GLY A 151 17.06 -23.31 1.45
C GLY A 151 17.28 -23.72 2.92
N LEU A 152 17.85 -24.92 3.15
CA LEU A 152 18.06 -25.49 4.49
C LEU A 152 18.78 -24.52 5.47
N LEU A 153 19.82 -23.83 4.99
CA LEU A 153 20.55 -22.85 5.80
C LEU A 153 19.66 -21.71 6.27
N VAL A 154 18.82 -21.18 5.40
CA VAL A 154 17.87 -20.10 5.75
C VAL A 154 16.86 -20.61 6.78
N ARG A 155 16.31 -21.80 6.58
CA ARG A 155 15.36 -22.43 7.50
C ARG A 155 15.93 -22.66 8.89
N SER A 156 17.23 -22.94 9.00
CA SER A 156 17.90 -23.17 10.29
C SER A 156 18.28 -21.87 11.00
N LEU A 157 18.71 -20.85 10.24
CA LEU A 157 19.20 -19.59 10.84
C LEU A 157 18.10 -18.54 11.08
N MET A 158 17.03 -18.57 10.28
CA MET A 158 15.98 -17.54 10.36
C MET A 158 15.12 -17.59 11.63
N PRO A 159 14.78 -18.73 12.25
CA PRO A 159 13.93 -18.73 13.44
C PRO A 159 14.48 -17.86 14.59
N PRO A 160 15.76 -18.00 15.06
CA PRO A 160 16.28 -17.14 16.10
C PRO A 160 16.40 -15.67 15.67
N VAL A 161 16.78 -15.41 14.41
CA VAL A 161 16.82 -14.04 13.86
C VAL A 161 15.41 -13.42 13.84
N ALA A 162 14.41 -14.16 13.39
CA ALA A 162 13.03 -13.70 13.37
C ALA A 162 12.49 -13.45 14.78
N ALA A 163 12.83 -14.30 15.77
CA ALA A 163 12.45 -14.09 17.15
C ALA A 163 13.05 -12.79 17.72
N ALA A 164 14.33 -12.54 17.48
CA ALA A 164 15.00 -11.32 17.89
C ALA A 164 14.41 -10.08 17.20
N LEU A 165 14.16 -10.16 15.89
CA LEU A 165 13.54 -9.07 15.13
C LEU A 165 12.09 -8.82 15.55
N ARG A 166 11.29 -9.86 15.87
CA ARG A 166 9.93 -9.69 16.42
C ARG A 166 9.94 -8.99 17.76
N ALA A 167 10.88 -9.37 18.66
CA ALA A 167 11.04 -8.71 19.95
C ALA A 167 11.43 -7.23 19.80
N TRP A 168 12.29 -6.92 18.85
CA TRP A 168 12.66 -5.55 18.51
C TRP A 168 11.50 -4.78 17.84
N ASP A 169 10.81 -5.38 16.88
CA ASP A 169 9.71 -4.76 16.12
C ASP A 169 8.51 -4.37 17.00
N ARG A 170 8.31 -5.10 18.11
CA ARG A 170 7.27 -4.76 19.11
C ARG A 170 7.58 -3.49 19.91
N ARG A 171 8.81 -2.99 19.89
CA ARG A 171 9.15 -1.74 20.55
C ARG A 171 8.59 -0.58 19.75
N THR A 172 7.66 0.15 20.34
CA THR A 172 6.94 1.27 19.70
C THR A 172 6.92 2.50 20.59
N ASP A 173 7.82 2.56 21.59
CA ASP A 173 7.87 3.63 22.59
C ASP A 173 8.18 4.99 21.98
N ASP A 174 8.89 5.01 20.85
CA ASP A 174 9.21 6.21 20.10
C ASP A 174 8.07 6.69 19.16
N VAL A 175 6.93 5.98 19.10
CA VAL A 175 5.77 6.36 18.27
C VAL A 175 4.66 6.92 19.16
N ASP A 176 4.31 8.19 18.98
CA ASP A 176 3.22 8.82 19.74
C ASP A 176 1.85 8.39 19.20
N ALA A 177 1.67 8.35 17.87
CA ALA A 177 0.43 7.90 17.25
C ALA A 177 0.67 7.09 15.97
N PHE A 178 -0.12 6.03 15.82
CA PHE A 178 -0.19 5.25 14.58
C PHE A 178 -1.38 5.68 13.72
N VAL A 179 -1.14 5.76 12.42
CA VAL A 179 -2.17 5.88 11.39
C VAL A 179 -2.08 4.65 10.49
N ALA A 180 -3.11 3.85 10.46
CA ALA A 180 -3.20 2.64 9.63
C ALA A 180 -3.80 2.97 8.25
N ILE A 181 -3.38 2.23 7.23
CA ILE A 181 -3.92 2.37 5.87
C ILE A 181 -5.33 1.77 5.70
N SER A 182 -5.79 0.96 6.68
CA SER A 182 -7.09 0.29 6.68
C SER A 182 -7.44 -0.17 8.10
N HIS A 183 -8.72 -0.46 8.35
CA HIS A 183 -9.14 -1.09 9.60
C HIS A 183 -8.48 -2.47 9.77
N HIS A 184 -8.31 -3.22 8.67
CA HIS A 184 -7.57 -4.48 8.67
C HIS A 184 -6.14 -4.31 9.22
N ILE A 185 -5.45 -3.23 8.86
CA ILE A 185 -4.10 -2.91 9.40
C ILE A 185 -4.17 -2.34 10.81
N ALA A 186 -5.18 -1.56 11.16
CA ALA A 186 -5.37 -1.10 12.54
C ALA A 186 -5.54 -2.29 13.52
N ASP A 187 -6.30 -3.30 13.12
CA ASP A 187 -6.44 -4.54 13.90
C ASP A 187 -5.12 -5.32 14.00
N ARG A 188 -4.32 -5.33 12.93
CA ARG A 188 -2.99 -5.94 12.95
C ARG A 188 -2.04 -5.19 13.87
N ILE A 189 -2.03 -3.86 13.86
CA ILE A 189 -1.27 -3.01 14.79
C ILE A 189 -1.65 -3.33 16.23
N ARG A 190 -2.95 -3.46 16.52
CA ARG A 190 -3.44 -3.83 17.84
C ARG A 190 -2.94 -5.20 18.27
N ARG A 191 -3.01 -6.21 17.39
CA ARG A 191 -2.55 -7.58 17.70
C ARG A 191 -1.04 -7.69 17.90
N VAL A 192 -0.27 -6.98 17.07
CA VAL A 192 1.20 -7.11 17.04
C VAL A 192 1.88 -6.18 18.06
N TYR A 193 1.41 -4.94 18.16
CA TYR A 193 2.03 -3.88 18.96
C TYR A 193 1.25 -3.54 20.23
N GLY A 194 0.02 -4.02 20.40
CA GLY A 194 -0.83 -3.63 21.53
C GLY A 194 -1.28 -2.15 21.47
N ARG A 195 -1.16 -1.49 20.29
CA ARG A 195 -1.43 -0.08 20.11
C ARG A 195 -2.69 0.14 19.27
N SER A 196 -3.44 1.21 19.58
CA SER A 196 -4.50 1.70 18.70
C SER A 196 -3.91 2.46 17.50
N ALA A 197 -4.68 2.56 16.43
CA ALA A 197 -4.34 3.35 15.26
C ALA A 197 -5.60 4.01 14.69
N ASP A 198 -5.47 5.27 14.28
CA ASP A 198 -6.46 5.95 13.45
C ASP A 198 -6.36 5.43 12.00
N VAL A 199 -7.40 5.58 11.19
CA VAL A 199 -7.40 5.07 9.82
C VAL A 199 -7.50 6.21 8.81
N ILE A 200 -6.50 6.31 7.92
CA ILE A 200 -6.52 7.16 6.74
C ILE A 200 -6.14 6.29 5.55
N HIS A 201 -7.12 6.00 4.69
CA HIS A 201 -6.92 5.16 3.52
C HIS A 201 -5.98 5.80 2.51
N PRO A 202 -5.05 5.03 1.88
CA PRO A 202 -4.17 5.51 0.81
C PRO A 202 -4.93 6.07 -0.38
N PRO A 203 -4.31 6.97 -1.16
CA PRO A 203 -4.96 7.57 -2.31
C PRO A 203 -4.95 6.63 -3.52
N VAL A 204 -6.02 6.73 -4.33
CA VAL A 204 -6.01 6.38 -5.74
C VAL A 204 -5.99 7.67 -6.55
N ASP A 205 -5.20 7.72 -7.61
CA ASP A 205 -5.19 8.86 -8.55
C ASP A 205 -6.28 8.64 -9.61
N VAL A 206 -7.49 9.09 -9.31
CA VAL A 206 -8.67 8.87 -10.17
C VAL A 206 -8.51 9.56 -11.54
N ALA A 207 -7.72 10.63 -11.62
CA ALA A 207 -7.49 11.35 -12.87
C ALA A 207 -6.73 10.52 -13.92
N ARG A 208 -5.97 9.51 -13.49
CA ARG A 208 -5.23 8.60 -14.39
C ARG A 208 -6.13 7.61 -15.13
N PHE A 209 -7.36 7.45 -14.71
CA PHE A 209 -8.28 6.44 -15.22
C PHE A 209 -9.51 7.09 -15.83
N SER A 210 -9.94 6.56 -16.97
CA SER A 210 -11.18 6.98 -17.64
C SER A 210 -11.93 5.75 -18.13
N PRO A 211 -13.24 5.67 -17.91
CA PRO A 211 -14.03 4.59 -18.47
C PRO A 211 -13.95 4.59 -20.00
N ALA A 212 -13.77 3.42 -20.62
CA ALA A 212 -13.89 3.29 -22.07
C ALA A 212 -15.36 3.13 -22.49
N ALA A 213 -15.70 3.65 -23.66
CA ALA A 213 -17.05 3.53 -24.24
C ALA A 213 -17.40 2.06 -24.56
N ARG A 214 -16.41 1.22 -24.86
CA ARG A 214 -16.60 -0.20 -25.18
C ARG A 214 -15.86 -1.09 -24.20
N VAL A 215 -16.58 -2.06 -23.66
CA VAL A 215 -16.02 -3.17 -22.86
C VAL A 215 -15.65 -4.30 -23.80
N GLU A 216 -14.47 -4.87 -23.61
CA GLU A 216 -14.04 -6.08 -24.32
C GLU A 216 -14.27 -7.33 -23.47
N ASP A 217 -14.34 -8.47 -24.15
CA ASP A 217 -14.65 -9.75 -23.49
C ASP A 217 -13.40 -10.42 -22.90
N PHE A 218 -12.83 -9.76 -21.86
CA PHE A 218 -11.75 -10.33 -21.06
C PHE A 218 -11.83 -9.91 -19.60
N TYR A 219 -11.33 -10.76 -18.71
CA TYR A 219 -11.03 -10.47 -17.31
C TYR A 219 -9.59 -10.05 -17.17
N LEU A 220 -9.28 -9.30 -16.11
CA LEU A 220 -7.94 -8.75 -15.89
C LEU A 220 -7.43 -9.10 -14.50
N VAL A 221 -6.15 -9.49 -14.42
CA VAL A 221 -5.36 -9.52 -13.18
C VAL A 221 -4.20 -8.55 -13.33
N VAL A 222 -4.04 -7.64 -12.37
CA VAL A 222 -2.87 -6.75 -12.24
C VAL A 222 -2.21 -7.02 -10.90
N SER A 223 -1.06 -7.71 -10.91
CA SER A 223 -0.44 -8.17 -9.67
C SER A 223 1.03 -8.53 -9.84
N ALA A 224 1.82 -8.41 -8.77
CA ALA A 224 3.10 -9.14 -8.70
C ALA A 224 2.81 -10.64 -8.68
N LEU A 225 3.54 -11.43 -9.48
CA LEU A 225 3.34 -12.89 -9.58
C LEU A 225 4.14 -13.60 -8.48
N VAL A 226 3.61 -13.49 -7.25
CA VAL A 226 4.18 -14.12 -6.03
C VAL A 226 3.11 -14.99 -5.36
N PRO A 227 3.49 -16.01 -4.56
CA PRO A 227 2.57 -17.03 -4.05
C PRO A 227 1.35 -16.45 -3.30
N TYR A 228 1.55 -15.50 -2.39
CA TYR A 228 0.48 -14.95 -1.56
C TYR A 228 -0.54 -14.10 -2.34
N LYS A 229 -0.24 -13.70 -3.58
CA LYS A 229 -1.20 -13.01 -4.45
C LYS A 229 -2.23 -13.94 -5.09
N ARG A 230 -2.04 -15.25 -4.98
CA ARG A 230 -2.98 -16.28 -5.41
C ARG A 230 -3.51 -16.11 -6.84
N VAL A 231 -2.64 -15.64 -7.76
CA VAL A 231 -2.97 -15.52 -9.18
C VAL A 231 -3.29 -16.89 -9.81
N ASP A 232 -2.79 -17.96 -9.19
CA ASP A 232 -3.13 -19.36 -9.52
C ASP A 232 -4.63 -19.61 -9.54
N LEU A 233 -5.39 -19.03 -8.62
CA LEU A 233 -6.85 -19.19 -8.55
C LEU A 233 -7.56 -18.52 -9.72
N ALA A 234 -7.09 -17.33 -10.12
CA ALA A 234 -7.65 -16.62 -11.27
C ALA A 234 -7.37 -17.38 -12.58
N VAL A 235 -6.13 -17.88 -12.75
CA VAL A 235 -5.74 -18.71 -13.88
C VAL A 235 -6.59 -19.99 -13.96
N ALA A 236 -6.73 -20.71 -12.85
CA ALA A 236 -7.52 -21.94 -12.79
C ALA A 236 -9.01 -21.71 -13.04
N ALA A 237 -9.59 -20.66 -12.46
CA ALA A 237 -11.01 -20.31 -12.66
C ALA A 237 -11.29 -19.91 -14.11
N ALA A 238 -10.46 -19.06 -14.72
CA ALA A 238 -10.61 -18.62 -16.10
C ALA A 238 -10.43 -19.81 -17.08
N THR A 239 -9.44 -20.66 -16.84
CA THR A 239 -9.21 -21.88 -17.65
C THR A 239 -10.43 -22.80 -17.58
N ARG A 240 -10.95 -23.09 -16.37
CA ARG A 240 -12.12 -23.95 -16.17
C ARG A 240 -13.37 -23.43 -16.89
N LEU A 241 -13.57 -22.10 -16.87
CA LEU A 241 -14.74 -21.46 -17.49
C LEU A 241 -14.56 -21.15 -18.98
N GLY A 242 -13.37 -21.36 -19.55
CA GLY A 242 -13.03 -20.93 -20.91
C GLY A 242 -13.10 -19.42 -21.11
N ARG A 243 -12.91 -18.62 -20.06
CA ARG A 243 -12.97 -17.16 -20.13
C ARG A 243 -11.60 -16.57 -20.45
N ARG A 244 -11.59 -15.56 -21.31
CA ARG A 244 -10.35 -14.85 -21.65
C ARG A 244 -9.86 -14.07 -20.43
N LEU A 245 -8.62 -14.33 -20.02
CA LEU A 245 -7.94 -13.67 -18.90
C LEU A 245 -6.61 -13.08 -19.36
N LEU A 246 -6.44 -11.78 -19.13
CA LEU A 246 -5.15 -11.10 -19.29
C LEU A 246 -4.50 -10.93 -17.92
N VAL A 247 -3.24 -11.36 -17.80
CA VAL A 247 -2.46 -11.27 -16.57
C VAL A 247 -1.30 -10.29 -16.75
N VAL A 248 -1.36 -9.16 -16.07
CA VAL A 248 -0.30 -8.15 -16.06
C VAL A 248 0.51 -8.27 -14.78
N GLY A 249 1.81 -8.30 -14.94
CA GLY A 249 2.78 -8.32 -13.85
C GLY A 249 3.92 -9.28 -14.07
N THR A 250 4.89 -9.22 -13.17
CA THR A 250 6.10 -10.06 -13.17
C THR A 250 6.30 -10.67 -11.79
N GLY A 251 7.08 -11.75 -11.72
CA GLY A 251 7.42 -12.40 -10.46
C GLY A 251 7.88 -13.83 -10.61
N PRO A 252 8.34 -14.45 -9.52
CA PRO A 252 8.91 -15.82 -9.55
C PRO A 252 7.89 -16.90 -9.97
N GLU A 253 6.59 -16.65 -9.77
CA GLU A 253 5.53 -17.61 -10.15
C GLU A 253 5.18 -17.59 -11.64
N ALA A 254 5.71 -16.65 -12.45
CA ALA A 254 5.30 -16.46 -13.84
C ALA A 254 5.39 -17.75 -14.68
N ARG A 255 6.52 -18.46 -14.62
CA ARG A 255 6.73 -19.70 -15.37
C ARG A 255 5.78 -20.82 -14.92
N ARG A 256 5.58 -20.97 -13.62
CA ARG A 256 4.69 -21.98 -13.05
C ARG A 256 3.23 -21.72 -13.44
N LEU A 257 2.80 -20.47 -13.37
CA LEU A 257 1.44 -20.07 -13.75
C LEU A 257 1.19 -20.28 -15.24
N ALA A 258 2.15 -19.93 -16.10
CA ALA A 258 2.05 -20.12 -17.54
C ALA A 258 1.97 -21.63 -17.92
N ALA A 259 2.67 -22.50 -17.20
CA ALA A 259 2.66 -23.94 -17.45
C ALA A 259 1.32 -24.63 -17.14
N VAL A 260 0.47 -24.03 -16.29
CA VAL A 260 -0.85 -24.58 -15.91
C VAL A 260 -2.02 -23.81 -16.52
N ALA A 261 -1.75 -22.77 -17.28
CA ALA A 261 -2.74 -21.92 -17.89
C ALA A 261 -3.39 -22.59 -19.11
N GLY A 262 -4.70 -22.46 -19.25
CA GLY A 262 -5.41 -22.86 -20.46
C GLY A 262 -5.21 -21.86 -21.61
N PRO A 263 -5.67 -22.21 -22.82
CA PRO A 263 -5.41 -21.42 -24.04
C PRO A 263 -6.06 -20.02 -24.03
N THR A 264 -6.99 -19.77 -23.13
CA THR A 264 -7.68 -18.48 -22.99
C THR A 264 -6.97 -17.50 -22.04
N VAL A 265 -5.86 -17.92 -21.41
CA VAL A 265 -5.11 -17.09 -20.44
C VAL A 265 -3.83 -16.57 -21.09
N GLU A 266 -3.65 -15.26 -21.07
CA GLU A 266 -2.51 -14.58 -21.68
C GLU A 266 -1.73 -13.79 -20.62
N PHE A 267 -0.39 -14.01 -20.56
CA PHE A 267 0.53 -13.30 -19.66
C PHE A 267 1.21 -12.16 -20.41
N LEU A 268 0.91 -10.94 -20.03
CA LEU A 268 1.43 -9.74 -20.70
C LEU A 268 2.78 -9.27 -20.14
N GLY A 269 3.23 -9.84 -19.00
CA GLY A 269 4.42 -9.33 -18.33
C GLY A 269 4.20 -7.97 -17.67
N GLY A 270 5.27 -7.23 -17.42
CA GLY A 270 5.19 -5.85 -16.92
C GLY A 270 4.67 -4.91 -17.99
N ARG A 271 3.80 -3.98 -17.59
CA ARG A 271 3.23 -2.94 -18.45
C ARG A 271 3.41 -1.58 -17.82
N SER A 272 3.48 -0.54 -18.62
CA SER A 272 3.47 0.85 -18.16
C SER A 272 2.14 1.20 -17.49
N ASP A 273 2.16 2.21 -16.65
CA ASP A 273 0.96 2.73 -15.99
C ASP A 273 -0.16 3.11 -16.97
N ALA A 274 0.20 3.67 -18.15
CA ALA A 274 -0.75 4.03 -19.19
C ALA A 274 -1.39 2.80 -19.85
N GLU A 275 -0.59 1.75 -20.14
CA GLU A 275 -1.11 0.48 -20.67
C GLU A 275 -2.03 -0.20 -19.67
N VAL A 276 -1.66 -0.20 -18.38
CA VAL A 276 -2.49 -0.77 -17.31
C VAL A 276 -3.81 -0.03 -17.19
N ALA A 277 -3.80 1.32 -17.22
CA ALA A 277 -5.03 2.11 -17.20
C ALA A 277 -5.94 1.81 -18.40
N HIS A 278 -5.35 1.61 -19.58
CA HIS A 278 -6.09 1.22 -20.79
C HIS A 278 -6.73 -0.17 -20.67
N LEU A 279 -6.02 -1.13 -20.08
CA LEU A 279 -6.55 -2.47 -19.82
C LEU A 279 -7.69 -2.44 -18.80
N TYR A 280 -7.53 -1.70 -17.70
CA TYR A 280 -8.61 -1.49 -16.74
C TYR A 280 -9.87 -0.95 -17.41
N ALA A 281 -9.74 0.08 -18.25
CA ALA A 281 -10.90 0.72 -18.88
C ALA A 281 -11.73 -0.22 -19.76
N ARG A 282 -11.12 -1.28 -20.31
CA ARG A 282 -11.70 -2.15 -21.33
C ARG A 282 -12.09 -3.54 -20.84
N CYS A 283 -11.58 -4.00 -19.70
CA CYS A 283 -11.90 -5.32 -19.17
C CYS A 283 -13.38 -5.41 -18.70
N ARG A 284 -13.91 -6.63 -18.62
CA ARG A 284 -15.23 -6.90 -18.02
C ARG A 284 -15.21 -6.64 -16.51
N ALA A 285 -14.24 -7.22 -15.85
CA ALA A 285 -13.99 -7.10 -14.42
C ALA A 285 -12.54 -7.45 -14.09
N VAL A 286 -12.08 -7.01 -12.92
CA VAL A 286 -10.79 -7.38 -12.35
C VAL A 286 -10.94 -8.55 -11.40
N LEU A 287 -10.08 -9.56 -11.50
CA LEU A 287 -10.03 -10.69 -10.57
C LEU A 287 -9.00 -10.40 -9.48
N PHE A 288 -9.43 -10.43 -8.21
CA PHE A 288 -8.61 -10.07 -7.06
C PHE A 288 -8.68 -11.13 -5.95
N PRO A 289 -7.99 -12.29 -6.13
CA PRO A 289 -8.10 -13.43 -5.23
C PRO A 289 -7.21 -13.35 -3.98
N ALA A 290 -6.41 -12.30 -3.83
CA ALA A 290 -5.49 -12.12 -2.72
C ALA A 290 -6.16 -11.53 -1.48
N VAL A 291 -5.60 -11.86 -0.29
CA VAL A 291 -5.81 -11.05 0.92
C VAL A 291 -4.83 -9.90 0.90
N GLU A 292 -5.33 -8.68 0.80
CA GLU A 292 -4.50 -7.47 0.74
C GLU A 292 -4.75 -6.56 1.94
N ASP A 293 -3.72 -5.83 2.32
CA ASP A 293 -3.78 -4.89 3.44
C ASP A 293 -4.72 -3.70 3.17
N TYR A 294 -4.82 -3.29 1.89
CA TYR A 294 -5.72 -2.22 1.44
C TYR A 294 -6.43 -2.57 0.12
N GLY A 295 -5.68 -3.01 -0.88
CA GLY A 295 -6.25 -3.34 -2.19
C GLY A 295 -6.47 -2.11 -3.09
N ILE A 296 -5.38 -1.48 -3.53
CA ILE A 296 -5.47 -0.34 -4.45
C ILE A 296 -6.03 -0.75 -5.83
N VAL A 297 -5.74 -1.98 -6.28
CA VAL A 297 -6.18 -2.52 -7.58
C VAL A 297 -7.71 -2.47 -7.76
N PRO A 298 -8.55 -2.87 -6.79
CA PRO A 298 -9.99 -2.65 -6.85
C PRO A 298 -10.40 -1.20 -7.05
N LEU A 299 -9.73 -0.26 -6.40
CA LEU A 299 -10.02 1.17 -6.56
C LEU A 299 -9.57 1.73 -7.90
N GLU A 300 -8.46 1.26 -8.46
CA GLU A 300 -8.01 1.61 -9.82
C GLU A 300 -9.02 1.09 -10.87
N ALA A 301 -9.50 -0.15 -10.69
CA ALA A 301 -10.57 -0.71 -11.53
C ALA A 301 -11.85 0.14 -11.44
N ALA A 302 -12.29 0.48 -10.23
CA ALA A 302 -13.46 1.31 -10.01
C ALA A 302 -13.29 2.72 -10.60
N ALA A 303 -12.09 3.34 -10.50
CA ALA A 303 -11.77 4.61 -11.13
C ALA A 303 -11.88 4.55 -12.67
N ALA A 304 -11.55 3.39 -13.26
CA ALA A 304 -11.76 3.11 -14.68
C ALA A 304 -13.18 2.67 -15.03
N GLY A 305 -14.12 2.68 -14.07
CA GLY A 305 -15.50 2.27 -14.25
C GLY A 305 -15.71 0.76 -14.39
N ARG A 306 -14.83 -0.05 -13.80
CA ARG A 306 -14.89 -1.52 -13.87
C ARG A 306 -15.02 -2.16 -12.49
N PRO A 307 -15.89 -3.16 -12.35
CA PRO A 307 -16.08 -3.87 -11.09
C PRO A 307 -14.93 -4.84 -10.81
N THR A 308 -14.85 -5.27 -9.55
CA THR A 308 -13.87 -6.25 -9.10
C THR A 308 -14.56 -7.49 -8.56
N ILE A 309 -14.01 -8.67 -8.87
CA ILE A 309 -14.39 -9.94 -8.25
C ILE A 309 -13.28 -10.27 -7.24
N ALA A 310 -13.59 -10.11 -5.94
CA ALA A 310 -12.59 -10.10 -4.88
C ALA A 310 -12.87 -11.14 -3.79
N LEU A 311 -11.80 -11.61 -3.16
CA LEU A 311 -11.93 -12.38 -1.93
C LEU A 311 -12.50 -11.49 -0.81
N ALA A 312 -13.48 -12.00 -0.07
CA ALA A 312 -14.13 -11.31 1.04
C ALA A 312 -13.24 -11.24 2.29
N ARG A 313 -12.00 -10.73 2.14
CA ARG A 313 -11.02 -10.58 3.23
C ARG A 313 -10.09 -9.39 2.98
N GLY A 314 -9.65 -8.76 4.06
CA GLY A 314 -8.69 -7.65 4.01
C GLY A 314 -9.33 -6.33 3.56
N GLY A 315 -8.50 -5.41 3.08
CA GLY A 315 -8.89 -4.03 2.79
C GLY A 315 -9.88 -3.85 1.63
N ALA A 316 -10.08 -4.85 0.76
CA ALA A 316 -11.08 -4.77 -0.30
C ALA A 316 -12.52 -4.63 0.26
N LEU A 317 -12.79 -5.19 1.45
CA LEU A 317 -14.08 -5.04 2.15
C LEU A 317 -14.35 -3.61 2.62
N GLU A 318 -13.32 -2.80 2.79
CA GLU A 318 -13.44 -1.41 3.25
C GLU A 318 -13.63 -0.43 2.08
N THR A 319 -13.08 -0.78 0.93
CA THR A 319 -13.03 0.11 -0.23
C THR A 319 -14.13 -0.15 -1.25
N MET A 320 -14.67 -1.37 -1.30
CA MET A 320 -15.68 -1.78 -2.28
C MET A 320 -17.02 -2.10 -1.62
N THR A 321 -18.10 -1.95 -2.39
CA THR A 321 -19.48 -2.31 -2.02
C THR A 321 -19.84 -3.63 -2.69
N GLY A 322 -20.19 -4.65 -1.90
CA GLY A 322 -20.56 -5.97 -2.42
C GLY A 322 -21.92 -5.98 -3.14
N LEU A 323 -22.10 -6.94 -4.04
CA LEU A 323 -23.32 -7.12 -4.83
C LEU A 323 -24.58 -7.30 -3.94
N GLU A 324 -24.42 -7.94 -2.79
CA GLU A 324 -25.48 -8.24 -1.83
C GLU A 324 -25.83 -7.05 -0.91
N GLN A 325 -25.02 -5.99 -0.91
CA GLN A 325 -25.27 -4.79 -0.12
C GLN A 325 -26.29 -3.89 -0.85
N THR A 326 -27.32 -3.45 -0.14
CA THR A 326 -28.43 -2.65 -0.72
C THR A 326 -28.30 -1.17 -0.44
N ALA A 327 -27.41 -0.74 0.46
CA ALA A 327 -27.27 0.65 0.88
C ALA A 327 -26.60 1.56 -0.18
N ALA A 328 -25.86 0.97 -1.13
CA ALA A 328 -25.20 1.70 -2.20
C ALA A 328 -25.08 0.81 -3.45
N PRO A 329 -24.87 1.41 -4.65
CA PRO A 329 -24.62 0.65 -5.86
C PRO A 329 -23.42 -0.29 -5.71
N PRO A 330 -23.51 -1.54 -6.23
CA PRO A 330 -22.44 -2.51 -6.09
C PRO A 330 -21.21 -2.10 -6.91
N THR A 331 -20.03 -2.37 -6.35
CA THR A 331 -18.74 -2.15 -7.01
C THR A 331 -17.89 -3.42 -7.06
N ALA A 332 -18.29 -4.46 -6.32
CA ALA A 332 -17.61 -5.76 -6.30
C ALA A 332 -18.58 -6.93 -6.15
N VAL A 333 -18.14 -8.10 -6.63
CA VAL A 333 -18.67 -9.40 -6.25
C VAL A 333 -17.68 -10.06 -5.32
N PHE A 334 -18.09 -10.35 -4.09
CA PHE A 334 -17.22 -11.00 -3.12
C PHE A 334 -17.42 -12.52 -3.12
N PHE A 335 -16.33 -13.28 -2.92
CA PHE A 335 -16.35 -14.72 -2.68
C PHE A 335 -15.66 -15.05 -1.34
N GLY A 336 -16.21 -16.02 -0.61
CA GLY A 336 -15.81 -16.28 0.79
C GLY A 336 -14.58 -17.18 0.93
N GLU A 337 -14.46 -18.21 0.08
CA GLU A 337 -13.40 -19.20 0.16
C GLU A 337 -12.31 -18.94 -0.88
N GLN A 338 -11.06 -18.97 -0.45
CA GLN A 338 -9.90 -18.71 -1.34
C GLN A 338 -9.59 -19.93 -2.21
N THR A 339 -10.55 -20.31 -3.08
CA THR A 339 -10.48 -21.43 -4.01
C THR A 339 -10.82 -21.02 -5.43
N ALA A 340 -10.33 -21.77 -6.43
CA ALA A 340 -10.66 -21.52 -7.83
C ALA A 340 -12.16 -21.77 -8.12
N GLY A 341 -12.80 -22.69 -7.39
CA GLY A 341 -14.22 -22.97 -7.48
C GLY A 341 -15.06 -21.76 -7.06
N ALA A 342 -14.83 -21.25 -5.85
CA ALA A 342 -15.55 -20.09 -5.33
C ALA A 342 -15.35 -18.82 -6.20
N LEU A 343 -14.14 -18.64 -6.77
CA LEU A 343 -13.90 -17.57 -7.73
C LEU A 343 -14.66 -17.78 -9.04
N ALA A 344 -14.72 -19.02 -9.55
CA ALA A 344 -15.49 -19.34 -10.76
C ALA A 344 -17.00 -19.08 -10.55
N ASP A 345 -17.54 -19.46 -9.40
CA ASP A 345 -18.94 -19.20 -9.03
C ASP A 345 -19.20 -17.68 -8.91
N ALA A 346 -18.25 -16.91 -8.36
CA ALA A 346 -18.35 -15.46 -8.28
C ALA A 346 -18.29 -14.79 -9.67
N ILE A 347 -17.52 -15.34 -10.62
CA ILE A 347 -17.54 -14.91 -12.03
C ILE A 347 -18.93 -15.15 -12.61
N GLY A 348 -19.54 -16.32 -12.40
CA GLY A 348 -20.90 -16.62 -12.84
C GLY A 348 -21.94 -15.65 -12.28
N ARG A 349 -21.89 -15.34 -10.96
CA ARG A 349 -22.75 -14.33 -10.33
C ARG A 349 -22.56 -12.94 -10.94
N PHE A 350 -21.32 -12.55 -11.19
CA PHE A 350 -21.02 -11.29 -11.87
C PHE A 350 -21.66 -11.26 -13.27
N GLU A 351 -21.53 -12.33 -14.06
CA GLU A 351 -22.07 -12.40 -15.41
C GLU A 351 -23.60 -12.29 -15.45
N ALA A 352 -24.29 -12.89 -14.47
CA ALA A 352 -25.74 -12.81 -14.31
C ALA A 352 -26.21 -11.38 -13.96
N GLU A 353 -25.42 -10.66 -13.17
CA GLU A 353 -25.78 -9.35 -12.61
C GLU A 353 -24.97 -8.18 -13.19
N ALA A 354 -24.26 -8.39 -14.30
CA ALA A 354 -23.31 -7.42 -14.86
C ALA A 354 -23.91 -6.02 -15.10
N ARG A 355 -25.21 -5.94 -15.40
CA ARG A 355 -25.92 -4.67 -15.66
C ARG A 355 -26.08 -3.78 -14.42
N ARG A 356 -25.91 -4.34 -13.22
CA ARG A 356 -25.98 -3.58 -11.94
C ARG A 356 -24.74 -2.76 -11.67
N PHE A 357 -23.63 -3.03 -12.37
CA PHE A 357 -22.35 -2.34 -12.18
C PHE A 357 -22.24 -1.13 -13.12
N GLU A 358 -22.74 0.02 -12.66
CA GLU A 358 -22.72 1.26 -13.42
C GLU A 358 -21.36 1.94 -13.36
N PRO A 359 -20.70 2.27 -14.49
CA PRO A 359 -19.39 2.91 -14.51
C PRO A 359 -19.32 4.21 -13.71
N ALA A 360 -20.39 5.00 -13.71
CA ALA A 360 -20.47 6.25 -12.95
C ALA A 360 -20.46 6.00 -11.44
N ALA A 361 -21.21 4.99 -10.94
CA ALA A 361 -21.24 4.62 -9.54
C ALA A 361 -19.90 4.05 -9.06
N LEU A 362 -19.25 3.21 -9.88
CA LEU A 362 -17.92 2.69 -9.63
C LEU A 362 -16.90 3.82 -9.46
N ARG A 363 -16.89 4.77 -10.40
CA ARG A 363 -15.99 5.93 -10.34
C ARG A 363 -16.29 6.82 -9.15
N ALA A 364 -17.56 7.07 -8.82
CA ALA A 364 -17.95 7.83 -7.64
C ALA A 364 -17.45 7.19 -6.34
N ARG A 365 -17.44 5.85 -6.26
CA ARG A 365 -16.82 5.12 -5.12
C ARG A 365 -15.32 5.37 -5.04
N ALA A 366 -14.59 5.26 -6.15
CA ALA A 366 -13.15 5.52 -6.19
C ALA A 366 -12.81 6.97 -5.81
N GLN A 367 -13.62 7.96 -6.22
CA GLN A 367 -13.44 9.37 -5.89
C GLN A 367 -13.42 9.65 -4.39
N GLN A 368 -14.06 8.82 -3.56
CA GLN A 368 -14.00 8.96 -2.10
C GLN A 368 -12.61 8.69 -1.52
N PHE A 369 -11.73 8.08 -2.31
CA PHE A 369 -10.34 7.74 -1.98
C PHE A 369 -9.35 8.51 -2.87
N ASP A 370 -9.79 9.58 -3.55
CA ASP A 370 -8.93 10.33 -4.47
C ASP A 370 -7.81 11.07 -3.73
N ARG A 371 -6.74 11.34 -4.46
CA ARG A 371 -5.53 12.00 -3.96
C ARG A 371 -5.79 13.32 -3.22
N PRO A 372 -6.67 14.25 -3.68
CA PRO A 372 -7.00 15.46 -2.94
C PRO A 372 -7.65 15.18 -1.57
N ILE A 373 -8.48 14.14 -1.47
CA ILE A 373 -9.13 13.75 -0.22
C ILE A 373 -8.11 13.19 0.77
N PHE A 374 -7.22 12.33 0.31
CA PHE A 374 -6.13 11.82 1.13
C PHE A 374 -5.25 12.96 1.64
N ARG A 375 -4.82 13.87 0.76
CA ARG A 375 -4.01 15.03 1.10
C ARG A 375 -4.65 15.86 2.20
N ARG A 376 -5.94 16.18 2.08
CA ARG A 376 -6.69 16.94 3.08
C ARG A 376 -6.76 16.20 4.41
N ARG A 377 -7.12 14.91 4.43
CA ARG A 377 -7.21 14.11 5.65
C ARG A 377 -5.87 14.01 6.39
N VAL A 378 -4.77 13.82 5.65
CA VAL A 378 -3.43 13.81 6.24
C VAL A 378 -3.08 15.17 6.85
N ALA A 379 -3.37 16.27 6.14
CA ALA A 379 -3.11 17.61 6.63
C ALA A 379 -3.89 17.89 7.93
N GLU A 380 -5.20 17.66 7.93
CA GLU A 380 -6.08 17.83 9.09
C GLU A 380 -5.63 16.98 10.29
N TYR A 381 -5.23 15.73 10.03
CA TYR A 381 -4.75 14.84 11.07
C TYR A 381 -3.44 15.33 11.70
N VAL A 382 -2.47 15.70 10.88
CA VAL A 382 -1.16 16.18 11.36
C VAL A 382 -1.34 17.50 12.15
N ASP A 383 -2.16 18.42 11.64
CA ASP A 383 -2.46 19.68 12.32
C ASP A 383 -3.12 19.45 13.69
N GLY A 384 -4.11 18.56 13.76
CA GLY A 384 -4.79 18.21 15.01
C GLY A 384 -3.84 17.59 16.04
N ARG A 385 -3.03 16.60 15.61
CA ARG A 385 -2.06 15.93 16.52
C ARG A 385 -0.96 16.89 16.98
N TRP A 386 -0.53 17.80 16.12
CA TRP A 386 0.44 18.83 16.50
C TRP A 386 -0.13 19.80 17.52
N ALA A 387 -1.35 20.28 17.35
CA ALA A 387 -2.03 21.15 18.30
C ALA A 387 -2.21 20.48 19.67
N GLU A 388 -2.64 19.21 19.72
CA GLU A 388 -2.74 18.42 20.95
C GLU A 388 -1.39 18.26 21.65
N PHE A 389 -0.33 18.02 20.87
CA PHE A 389 1.02 17.89 21.40
C PHE A 389 1.51 19.19 22.07
N LEU A 390 1.29 20.34 21.42
CA LEU A 390 1.65 21.64 22.00
C LEU A 390 0.85 21.96 23.27
N ALA A 391 -0.46 21.67 23.28
CA ALA A 391 -1.30 21.88 24.44
C ALA A 391 -0.83 21.09 25.68
N ARG A 392 -0.40 19.84 25.51
CA ARG A 392 0.16 19.00 26.59
C ARG A 392 1.49 19.51 27.14
N ARG A 393 2.23 20.29 26.38
CA ARG A 393 3.53 20.85 26.82
C ARG A 393 3.40 22.21 27.48
N ALA A 394 2.26 22.87 27.28
CA ALA A 394 1.96 24.15 27.91
C ALA A 394 1.34 24.00 29.32
N CYS A 395 0.86 22.78 29.65
CA CYS A 395 0.44 22.40 31.00
C CYS A 395 1.59 21.78 31.80
#